data_dd33d2af390185f6f59bbeffccb112af
#
_entry.id   dd33d2af390185f6f59bbeffccb112af
#
_cell.length_a   1.000
_cell.length_b   1.000
_cell.length_c   1.000
_cell.angle_alpha   90.00
_cell.angle_beta   90.00
_cell.angle_gamma   90.00
#
_symmetry.space_group_name_H-M   'P 1'
#
loop_
_entity.id
_entity.type
_entity.pdbx_description
1 polymer ?
#
loop_
_entity_poly.entity_id
_entity_poly.type
_entity_poly.pdbx_seq_one_letter_code
_entity_poly.pdbx_strand_id
1 'polypeptide(L)'
;EDKDMAFLSRELAVIELDVPLEFILEETKNTREDSILFELFMDCDMKSLIKKLDLKEKQVMEVSTEISDKVEDTKEKIEKVFCIPKTDKELNEILDRVFNSEKVFLYSGKFGLSLSNLKESVYIPTKHFYLGANNFSLELVKPYFQKGNKVITYNAKTILNKEFYIENLYFDIAIANYLLTANTRDDLSMIIETTLLENMNMSILNKEENSVTEEEFSKFSFEVLDKLIDIYELLSEKLEKENLDKLFFEVEMPLLKVLSSMEINGVKIDIEFFKNYEIELRKRIESLSPNIYEEFLNRVRFNLEMLI
;
A
#
# COMPACT_ATOMS: atom_id res chain seq x y z
N GLU A 1 -53.86 -14.88 -15.85
CA GLU A 1 -52.52 -14.79 -15.16
C GLU A 1 -51.95 -13.36 -15.25
N ASP A 2 -51.86 -12.76 -16.42
CA ASP A 2 -51.28 -11.40 -16.57
C ASP A 2 -52.14 -10.29 -15.91
N LYS A 3 -53.46 -10.45 -15.93
CA LYS A 3 -54.38 -9.50 -15.31
C LYS A 3 -54.27 -9.49 -13.79
N ASP A 4 -54.13 -10.65 -13.18
CA ASP A 4 -54.01 -10.80 -11.71
C ASP A 4 -52.66 -10.23 -11.22
N MET A 5 -51.61 -10.47 -11.99
CA MET A 5 -50.29 -9.87 -11.75
C MET A 5 -50.30 -8.34 -11.88
N ALA A 6 -51.02 -7.79 -12.81
CA ALA A 6 -51.18 -6.34 -12.97
C ALA A 6 -51.92 -5.71 -11.78
N PHE A 7 -52.97 -6.37 -11.25
CA PHE A 7 -53.68 -5.92 -10.05
C PHE A 7 -52.80 -6.00 -8.82
N LEU A 8 -52.05 -7.09 -8.64
CA LEU A 8 -51.10 -7.24 -7.54
C LEU A 8 -49.98 -6.18 -7.61
N SER A 9 -49.44 -5.93 -8.80
CA SER A 9 -48.45 -4.88 -9.00
C SER A 9 -48.96 -3.49 -8.65
N ARG A 10 -50.24 -3.21 -8.99
CA ARG A 10 -50.90 -1.96 -8.61
C ARG A 10 -51.10 -1.86 -7.11
N GLU A 11 -51.51 -2.93 -6.44
CA GLU A 11 -51.75 -2.97 -5.00
C GLU A 11 -50.41 -2.74 -4.25
N LEU A 12 -49.32 -3.35 -4.70
CA LEU A 12 -48.00 -3.16 -4.14
C LEU A 12 -47.39 -1.76 -4.41
N ALA A 13 -47.83 -1.09 -5.48
CA ALA A 13 -47.34 0.24 -5.84
C ALA A 13 -48.12 1.39 -5.17
N VAL A 14 -49.30 1.10 -4.60
CA VAL A 14 -50.12 2.11 -3.90
C VAL A 14 -49.52 2.39 -2.53
N ILE A 15 -49.27 3.67 -2.25
CA ILE A 15 -48.80 4.10 -0.94
C ILE A 15 -49.95 3.99 0.07
N GLU A 16 -49.79 3.17 1.09
CA GLU A 16 -50.69 3.07 2.24
C GLU A 16 -50.55 4.33 3.10
N LEU A 17 -51.61 5.13 3.24
CA LEU A 17 -51.63 6.38 3.97
C LEU A 17 -52.06 6.21 5.43
N ASP A 18 -52.80 5.14 5.72
CA ASP A 18 -53.39 4.90 7.05
C ASP A 18 -52.67 3.75 7.79
N VAL A 19 -51.33 3.69 7.66
CA VAL A 19 -50.55 2.69 8.38
C VAL A 19 -50.62 3.01 9.88
N PRO A 20 -51.00 2.05 10.74
CA PRO A 20 -51.12 2.27 12.18
C PRO A 20 -49.70 2.31 12.82
N LEU A 21 -49.00 3.39 12.60
CA LEU A 21 -47.68 3.66 13.22
C LEU A 21 -47.84 4.76 14.26
N GLU A 22 -47.44 4.48 15.50
CA GLU A 22 -47.21 5.53 16.48
C GLU A 22 -45.89 6.20 16.11
N PHE A 23 -46.00 7.40 15.51
CA PHE A 23 -44.87 8.12 14.96
C PHE A 23 -44.79 9.51 15.60
N ILE A 24 -43.67 9.76 16.28
CA ILE A 24 -43.37 11.07 16.85
C ILE A 24 -42.23 11.69 16.01
N LEU A 25 -42.54 12.78 15.27
CA LEU A 25 -41.60 13.41 14.34
C LEU A 25 -40.28 13.87 15.01
N GLU A 26 -40.37 14.27 16.29
CA GLU A 26 -39.23 14.69 17.08
C GLU A 26 -38.23 13.56 17.36
N GLU A 27 -38.70 12.31 17.45
CA GLU A 27 -37.86 11.13 17.66
C GLU A 27 -37.14 10.65 16.41
N THR A 28 -37.54 11.17 15.23
CA THR A 28 -36.87 10.85 13.94
C THR A 28 -35.73 11.78 13.61
N LYS A 29 -35.37 12.70 14.51
CA LYS A 29 -34.17 13.50 14.34
C LYS A 29 -32.96 12.57 14.31
N ASN A 30 -32.22 12.63 13.22
CA ASN A 30 -31.00 11.86 13.07
C ASN A 30 -29.97 12.40 14.10
N THR A 31 -29.85 11.71 15.23
CA THR A 31 -28.80 11.95 16.22
C THR A 31 -27.59 11.12 15.78
N ARG A 32 -26.81 11.70 14.88
CA ARG A 32 -25.57 11.07 14.44
C ARG A 32 -24.54 11.16 15.58
N GLU A 33 -24.16 10.00 16.13
CA GLU A 33 -23.07 9.89 17.08
C GLU A 33 -21.81 9.42 16.32
N ASP A 34 -20.95 10.38 16.01
CA ASP A 34 -19.77 10.15 15.16
C ASP A 34 -18.79 9.16 15.76
N SER A 35 -18.67 9.07 17.09
CA SER A 35 -17.84 8.09 17.80
C SER A 35 -18.32 6.64 17.59
N ILE A 36 -19.61 6.39 17.77
CA ILE A 36 -20.20 5.06 17.57
C ILE A 36 -20.08 4.62 16.11
N LEU A 37 -20.32 5.56 15.18
CA LEU A 37 -20.16 5.28 13.74
C LEU A 37 -18.71 5.01 13.38
N PHE A 38 -17.76 5.71 13.98
CA PHE A 38 -16.35 5.47 13.75
C PHE A 38 -15.95 4.06 14.18
N GLU A 39 -16.29 3.67 15.44
CA GLU A 39 -16.00 2.32 15.94
C GLU A 39 -16.66 1.24 15.09
N LEU A 40 -17.95 1.39 14.76
CA LEU A 40 -18.68 0.43 13.93
C LEU A 40 -18.05 0.26 12.55
N PHE A 41 -17.65 1.37 11.92
CA PHE A 41 -17.02 1.31 10.60
C PHE A 41 -15.60 0.76 10.64
N MET A 42 -14.87 0.95 11.74
CA MET A 42 -13.60 0.29 11.98
C MET A 42 -13.75 -1.21 12.14
N ASP A 43 -14.70 -1.66 12.95
CA ASP A 43 -15.00 -3.10 13.17
C ASP A 43 -15.48 -3.79 11.88
N CYS A 44 -16.23 -3.07 11.04
CA CYS A 44 -16.72 -3.58 9.76
C CYS A 44 -15.73 -3.39 8.60
N ASP A 45 -14.51 -2.88 8.84
CA ASP A 45 -13.49 -2.53 7.84
C ASP A 45 -14.00 -1.58 6.72
N MET A 46 -14.95 -0.69 7.07
CA MET A 46 -15.58 0.28 6.17
C MET A 46 -14.85 1.63 6.17
N LYS A 47 -13.52 1.63 6.07
CA LYS A 47 -12.66 2.83 6.15
C LYS A 47 -13.01 3.92 5.14
N SER A 48 -13.49 3.54 3.95
CA SER A 48 -13.96 4.49 2.94
C SER A 48 -15.15 5.35 3.41
N LEU A 49 -16.01 4.81 4.29
CA LEU A 49 -17.13 5.54 4.86
C LEU A 49 -16.68 6.51 5.97
N ILE A 50 -15.69 6.12 6.77
CA ILE A 50 -15.07 6.99 7.77
C ILE A 50 -14.56 8.27 7.09
N LYS A 51 -13.82 8.10 5.99
CA LYS A 51 -13.29 9.22 5.19
C LYS A 51 -14.40 10.05 4.53
N LYS A 52 -15.39 9.39 3.91
CA LYS A 52 -16.50 10.07 3.22
C LYS A 52 -17.37 10.90 4.15
N LEU A 53 -17.51 10.47 5.40
CA LEU A 53 -18.31 11.13 6.42
C LEU A 53 -17.48 12.07 7.32
N ASP A 54 -16.19 12.24 7.04
CA ASP A 54 -15.22 13.04 7.82
C ASP A 54 -15.28 12.71 9.33
N LEU A 55 -15.41 11.42 9.65
CA LEU A 55 -15.42 10.95 11.02
C LEU A 55 -14.00 11.05 11.58
N LYS A 56 -13.78 11.97 12.52
CA LYS A 56 -12.47 12.18 13.15
C LYS A 56 -12.46 11.51 14.52
N GLU A 57 -11.36 10.88 14.83
CA GLU A 57 -11.05 10.19 16.08
C GLU A 57 -11.14 11.09 17.35
N LYS A 58 -11.40 12.38 17.20
CA LYS A 58 -11.31 13.41 18.26
C LYS A 58 -12.17 13.22 19.51
N GLN A 59 -13.09 12.25 19.53
CA GLN A 59 -13.94 11.98 20.71
C GLN A 59 -13.66 10.64 21.41
N VAL A 60 -12.80 9.79 20.85
CA VAL A 60 -12.42 8.51 21.49
C VAL A 60 -11.26 8.71 22.49
N MET A 61 -10.64 9.89 22.51
CA MET A 61 -9.50 10.20 23.38
C MET A 61 -9.80 10.19 24.90
N GLU A 62 -11.07 10.12 25.32
CA GLU A 62 -11.36 10.09 26.77
C GLU A 62 -11.37 8.69 27.40
N VAL A 63 -11.40 7.61 26.61
CA VAL A 63 -11.40 6.23 27.13
C VAL A 63 -10.09 5.49 26.83
N SER A 64 -9.35 5.91 25.79
CA SER A 64 -8.02 5.36 25.47
C SER A 64 -6.86 6.21 26.01
N THR A 65 -7.13 7.31 26.72
CA THR A 65 -6.11 8.21 27.30
C THR A 65 -5.22 7.52 28.35
N GLU A 66 -5.64 6.38 28.90
CA GLU A 66 -4.78 5.63 29.83
C GLU A 66 -3.70 4.77 29.11
N ILE A 67 -3.81 4.58 27.79
CA ILE A 67 -2.83 3.82 27.01
C ILE A 67 -2.02 4.73 26.06
N SER A 68 -2.64 5.79 25.49
CA SER A 68 -1.93 6.71 24.59
C SER A 68 -1.14 7.79 25.31
N ASP A 69 -1.52 8.22 26.52
CA ASP A 69 -0.73 9.18 27.33
C ASP A 69 0.63 8.62 27.79
N LYS A 70 0.86 7.30 27.63
CA LYS A 70 2.17 6.70 27.85
C LYS A 70 3.05 6.66 26.60
N VAL A 71 2.51 6.96 25.41
CA VAL A 71 3.25 6.88 24.15
C VAL A 71 3.61 8.27 23.61
N GLU A 72 2.80 9.33 23.92
CA GLU A 72 3.12 10.70 23.46
C GLU A 72 4.15 11.43 24.30
N ASP A 73 4.37 11.05 25.57
CA ASP A 73 5.24 11.82 26.49
C ASP A 73 6.71 11.34 26.53
N THR A 74 7.13 10.38 25.65
CA THR A 74 8.51 9.88 25.61
C THR A 74 9.17 9.88 24.24
N LYS A 75 8.54 10.33 23.18
CA LYS A 75 9.27 10.63 21.94
C LYS A 75 9.93 12.01 22.12
N GLU A 76 11.11 12.06 22.79
CA GLU A 76 12.06 13.13 22.51
C GLU A 76 12.12 13.28 20.99
N LYS A 77 11.75 14.46 20.49
CA LYS A 77 11.94 14.79 19.06
C LYS A 77 13.44 14.76 18.80
N ILE A 78 13.95 13.58 18.48
CA ILE A 78 15.32 13.43 17.96
C ILE A 78 15.33 14.28 16.69
N GLU A 79 16.10 15.36 16.68
CA GLU A 79 16.33 16.12 15.46
C GLU A 79 16.96 15.20 14.43
N LYS A 80 16.17 14.75 13.47
CA LYS A 80 16.65 13.90 12.38
C LYS A 80 17.48 14.73 11.43
N VAL A 81 18.68 14.25 11.13
CA VAL A 81 19.56 14.86 10.15
C VAL A 81 19.24 14.25 8.77
N PHE A 82 18.90 15.09 7.80
CA PHE A 82 18.63 14.68 6.42
C PHE A 82 19.80 15.04 5.52
N CYS A 83 20.37 14.06 4.83
CA CYS A 83 21.57 14.22 4.00
C CYS A 83 21.31 13.79 2.57
N ILE A 84 21.88 14.58 1.62
CA ILE A 84 22.02 14.21 0.20
C ILE A 84 23.51 14.34 -0.11
N PRO A 85 24.25 13.24 -0.29
CA PRO A 85 25.70 13.29 -0.53
C PRO A 85 25.99 13.93 -1.90
N LYS A 86 27.11 14.65 -2.00
CA LYS A 86 27.58 15.26 -3.25
C LYS A 86 28.80 14.55 -3.82
N THR A 87 29.52 13.79 -3.00
CA THR A 87 30.73 13.06 -3.39
C THR A 87 30.73 11.65 -2.83
N ASP A 88 31.46 10.73 -3.46
CA ASP A 88 31.60 9.34 -2.99
C ASP A 88 32.18 9.27 -1.57
N LYS A 89 33.09 10.18 -1.23
CA LYS A 89 33.68 10.26 0.09
C LYS A 89 32.62 10.62 1.15
N GLU A 90 31.83 11.64 0.88
CA GLU A 90 30.74 12.07 1.75
C GLU A 90 29.70 10.96 1.91
N LEU A 91 29.34 10.28 0.80
CA LEU A 91 28.45 9.12 0.84
C LEU A 91 28.97 8.04 1.80
N ASN A 92 30.24 7.65 1.67
CA ASN A 92 30.82 6.62 2.54
C ASN A 92 30.81 7.04 4.01
N GLU A 93 31.17 8.28 4.33
CA GLU A 93 31.13 8.80 5.70
C GLU A 93 29.71 8.77 6.30
N ILE A 94 28.70 9.11 5.51
CA ILE A 94 27.27 9.05 5.93
C ILE A 94 26.85 7.58 6.12
N LEU A 95 27.18 6.70 5.18
CA LEU A 95 26.84 5.29 5.27
C LEU A 95 27.49 4.61 6.48
N ASP A 96 28.74 4.95 6.81
CA ASP A 96 29.39 4.46 8.02
C ASP A 96 28.64 4.87 9.30
N ARG A 97 28.08 6.08 9.35
CA ARG A 97 27.25 6.52 10.48
C ARG A 97 25.88 5.83 10.50
N VAL A 98 25.21 5.72 9.34
CA VAL A 98 23.90 5.07 9.23
C VAL A 98 23.98 3.60 9.61
N PHE A 99 24.99 2.88 9.12
CA PHE A 99 25.19 1.46 9.42
C PHE A 99 25.92 1.17 10.75
N ASN A 100 26.24 2.20 11.52
CA ASN A 100 26.70 2.04 12.91
C ASN A 100 25.53 1.82 13.89
N SER A 101 24.40 1.38 13.42
CA SER A 101 23.18 1.06 14.19
C SER A 101 22.79 -0.40 14.00
N GLU A 102 22.01 -0.95 14.93
CA GLU A 102 21.52 -2.33 14.80
C GLU A 102 20.49 -2.46 13.67
N LYS A 103 19.61 -1.47 13.53
CA LYS A 103 18.51 -1.44 12.54
C LYS A 103 18.73 -0.33 11.53
N VAL A 104 18.47 -0.65 10.26
CA VAL A 104 18.52 0.29 9.15
C VAL A 104 17.22 0.16 8.35
N PHE A 105 16.52 1.25 8.19
CA PHE A 105 15.33 1.34 7.34
C PHE A 105 15.76 1.69 5.92
N LEU A 106 15.22 0.97 4.94
CA LEU A 106 15.52 1.14 3.53
C LEU A 106 14.24 1.38 2.75
N TYR A 107 14.23 2.45 1.96
CA TYR A 107 13.25 2.65 0.91
C TYR A 107 13.94 2.68 -0.45
N SER A 108 13.54 1.77 -1.34
CA SER A 108 13.98 1.77 -2.74
C SER A 108 12.93 2.45 -3.60
N GLY A 109 13.18 3.70 -3.93
CA GLY A 109 12.32 4.48 -4.78
C GLY A 109 12.69 4.41 -6.27
N LYS A 110 11.87 5.03 -7.11
CA LYS A 110 12.05 5.07 -8.58
C LYS A 110 13.40 5.68 -8.98
N PHE A 111 13.88 6.69 -8.24
CA PHE A 111 15.06 7.49 -8.62
C PHE A 111 16.29 7.27 -7.73
N GLY A 112 16.17 6.52 -6.65
CA GLY A 112 17.26 6.30 -5.72
C GLY A 112 16.88 5.49 -4.49
N LEU A 113 17.84 5.34 -3.60
CA LEU A 113 17.69 4.66 -2.31
C LEU A 113 17.65 5.68 -1.18
N SER A 114 16.80 5.46 -0.19
CA SER A 114 16.83 6.20 1.06
C SER A 114 17.04 5.27 2.22
N LEU A 115 17.93 5.65 3.15
CA LEU A 115 18.29 4.88 4.32
C LEU A 115 18.12 5.74 5.56
N SER A 116 17.72 5.13 6.66
CA SER A 116 17.61 5.78 7.96
C SER A 116 17.99 4.83 9.11
N ASN A 117 18.65 5.40 10.12
CA ASN A 117 18.92 4.73 11.40
C ASN A 117 18.16 5.38 12.58
N LEU A 118 17.06 6.10 12.32
CA LEU A 118 16.27 6.91 13.24
C LEU A 118 16.86 8.28 13.58
N LYS A 119 18.21 8.41 13.59
CA LYS A 119 18.92 9.67 13.90
C LYS A 119 19.32 10.43 12.65
N GLU A 120 19.77 9.71 11.66
CA GLU A 120 20.26 10.24 10.39
C GLU A 120 19.57 9.53 9.23
N SER A 121 19.12 10.28 8.25
CA SER A 121 18.53 9.78 7.02
C SER A 121 19.30 10.30 5.82
N VAL A 122 19.60 9.42 4.86
CA VAL A 122 20.32 9.76 3.64
C VAL A 122 19.51 9.37 2.42
N TYR A 123 19.46 10.25 1.43
CA TYR A 123 18.98 9.94 0.10
C TYR A 123 20.14 9.78 -0.86
N ILE A 124 20.20 8.69 -1.59
CA ILE A 124 21.24 8.32 -2.54
C ILE A 124 20.64 8.30 -3.93
N PRO A 125 20.83 9.35 -4.74
CA PRO A 125 20.37 9.41 -6.14
C PRO A 125 21.07 8.33 -6.96
N THR A 126 20.30 7.57 -7.77
CA THR A 126 20.87 6.51 -8.62
C THR A 126 20.36 6.53 -10.06
N LYS A 127 19.19 7.17 -10.30
CA LYS A 127 18.49 7.13 -11.59
C LYS A 127 17.79 8.45 -11.91
N HIS A 128 18.46 9.59 -11.68
CA HIS A 128 17.96 10.88 -12.14
C HIS A 128 18.46 11.17 -13.54
N PHE A 129 17.59 11.71 -14.41
CA PHE A 129 17.86 11.89 -15.84
C PHE A 129 17.83 13.37 -16.29
N TYR A 130 17.90 14.33 -15.36
CA TYR A 130 18.02 15.75 -15.71
C TYR A 130 19.48 16.19 -15.85
N LEU A 131 19.70 17.31 -16.53
CA LEU A 131 21.05 17.84 -16.76
C LEU A 131 21.69 18.28 -15.44
N GLY A 132 22.83 17.68 -15.11
CA GLY A 132 23.55 17.95 -13.86
C GLY A 132 23.19 17.06 -12.70
N ALA A 133 22.36 16.01 -12.90
CA ALA A 133 22.05 15.03 -11.89
C ALA A 133 23.32 14.29 -11.39
N ASN A 134 23.46 14.16 -10.08
CA ASN A 134 24.58 13.48 -9.46
C ASN A 134 24.17 12.06 -8.99
N ASN A 135 24.27 11.09 -9.90
CA ASN A 135 23.91 9.70 -9.60
C ASN A 135 25.09 8.91 -9.03
N PHE A 136 24.86 8.20 -7.96
CA PHE A 136 25.83 7.28 -7.35
C PHE A 136 25.68 5.85 -7.89
N SER A 137 26.80 5.14 -7.96
CA SER A 137 26.79 3.71 -8.27
C SER A 137 26.32 2.90 -7.08
N LEU A 138 25.44 1.93 -7.30
CA LEU A 138 25.02 0.98 -6.26
C LEU A 138 26.18 0.16 -5.70
N GLU A 139 27.28 0.02 -6.43
CA GLU A 139 28.50 -0.67 -5.98
C GLU A 139 29.08 -0.06 -4.70
N LEU A 140 28.91 1.24 -4.47
CA LEU A 140 29.38 1.91 -3.25
C LEU A 140 28.53 1.55 -2.03
N VAL A 141 27.28 1.18 -2.24
CA VAL A 141 26.29 0.91 -1.18
C VAL A 141 26.26 -0.58 -0.79
N LYS A 142 26.46 -1.47 -1.76
CA LYS A 142 26.40 -2.93 -1.57
C LYS A 142 27.19 -3.47 -0.38
N PRO A 143 28.45 -3.07 -0.13
CA PRO A 143 29.24 -3.62 0.99
C PRO A 143 28.61 -3.37 2.35
N TYR A 144 27.84 -2.30 2.48
CA TYR A 144 27.19 -1.95 3.73
C TYR A 144 26.05 -2.92 4.09
N PHE A 145 25.33 -3.46 3.11
CA PHE A 145 24.28 -4.45 3.33
C PHE A 145 24.82 -5.87 3.65
N GLN A 146 26.13 -6.05 3.66
CA GLN A 146 26.81 -7.28 4.04
C GLN A 146 27.39 -7.21 5.47
N LYS A 147 27.15 -6.10 6.20
CA LYS A 147 27.65 -5.89 7.58
C LYS A 147 26.79 -6.57 8.66
N GLY A 148 25.69 -7.23 8.29
CA GLY A 148 24.83 -7.95 9.23
C GLY A 148 23.79 -7.10 9.97
N ASN A 149 23.68 -5.80 9.67
CA ASN A 149 22.64 -4.93 10.24
C ASN A 149 21.25 -5.44 9.88
N LYS A 150 20.30 -5.34 10.80
CA LYS A 150 18.88 -5.67 10.53
C LYS A 150 18.28 -4.65 9.57
N VAL A 151 18.03 -5.05 8.35
CA VAL A 151 17.43 -4.19 7.33
C VAL A 151 15.90 -4.37 7.34
N ILE A 152 15.19 -3.24 7.46
CA ILE A 152 13.74 -3.16 7.42
C ILE A 152 13.37 -2.40 6.15
N THR A 153 12.47 -2.96 5.33
CA THR A 153 12.11 -2.35 4.05
C THR A 153 10.66 -2.64 3.67
N TYR A 154 10.21 -2.01 2.61
CA TYR A 154 8.96 -2.32 1.93
C TYR A 154 9.26 -3.03 0.61
N ASN A 155 8.65 -4.19 0.40
CA ASN A 155 8.74 -4.98 -0.84
C ASN A 155 10.20 -5.26 -1.28
N ALA A 156 10.95 -5.92 -0.40
CA ALA A 156 12.35 -6.25 -0.59
C ALA A 156 12.62 -7.02 -1.90
N LYS A 157 11.66 -7.75 -2.40
CA LYS A 157 11.76 -8.53 -3.64
C LYS A 157 12.10 -7.66 -4.86
N THR A 158 11.64 -6.41 -4.89
CA THR A 158 11.95 -5.47 -5.97
C THR A 158 13.41 -5.00 -5.95
N ILE A 159 14.06 -5.09 -4.81
CA ILE A 159 15.44 -4.64 -4.59
C ILE A 159 16.42 -5.80 -4.82
N LEU A 160 16.03 -7.01 -4.36
CA LEU A 160 16.86 -8.20 -4.46
C LEU A 160 17.00 -8.63 -5.93
N ASN A 161 18.22 -8.65 -6.42
CA ASN A 161 18.57 -9.13 -7.75
C ASN A 161 19.98 -9.72 -7.74
N LYS A 162 20.51 -10.16 -8.91
CA LYS A 162 21.84 -10.75 -9.01
C LYS A 162 22.96 -9.84 -8.48
N GLU A 163 22.74 -8.54 -8.55
CA GLU A 163 23.74 -7.53 -8.23
C GLU A 163 23.56 -6.94 -6.84
N PHE A 164 22.35 -7.02 -6.26
CA PHE A 164 22.02 -6.42 -4.97
C PHE A 164 21.46 -7.48 -4.01
N TYR A 165 22.25 -7.79 -2.97
CA TYR A 165 21.92 -8.75 -1.93
C TYR A 165 21.98 -8.10 -0.55
N ILE A 166 21.00 -8.40 0.31
CA ILE A 166 20.92 -7.96 1.69
C ILE A 166 21.12 -9.18 2.59
N GLU A 167 22.22 -9.22 3.34
CA GLU A 167 22.57 -10.36 4.17
C GLU A 167 21.51 -10.59 5.26
N ASN A 168 21.24 -9.56 6.05
CA ASN A 168 20.25 -9.60 7.12
C ASN A 168 19.00 -8.77 6.77
N LEU A 169 18.24 -9.24 5.80
CA LEU A 169 16.90 -8.74 5.55
C LEU A 169 16.00 -9.21 6.68
N TYR A 170 15.73 -8.31 7.62
CA TYR A 170 15.07 -8.63 8.87
C TYR A 170 13.54 -8.54 8.78
N PHE A 171 13.03 -7.50 8.12
CA PHE A 171 11.59 -7.23 8.09
C PHE A 171 11.16 -6.64 6.75
N ASP A 172 10.11 -7.23 6.17
CA ASP A 172 9.44 -6.70 4.98
C ASP A 172 8.01 -6.28 5.33
N ILE A 173 7.73 -5.00 5.19
CA ILE A 173 6.43 -4.41 5.53
C ILE A 173 5.29 -4.97 4.66
N ALA A 174 5.54 -5.25 3.37
CA ALA A 174 4.52 -5.80 2.50
C ALA A 174 4.10 -7.22 2.92
N ILE A 175 5.06 -8.05 3.34
CA ILE A 175 4.80 -9.41 3.85
C ILE A 175 4.08 -9.35 5.20
N ALA A 176 4.53 -8.49 6.11
CA ALA A 176 3.88 -8.31 7.41
C ALA A 176 2.41 -7.88 7.26
N ASN A 177 2.15 -6.90 6.39
CA ASN A 177 0.79 -6.47 6.08
C ASN A 177 -0.03 -7.59 5.46
N TYR A 178 0.53 -8.34 4.51
CA TYR A 178 -0.13 -9.50 3.90
C TYR A 178 -0.58 -10.55 4.93
N LEU A 179 0.29 -10.90 5.88
CA LEU A 179 -0.06 -11.88 6.91
C LEU A 179 -1.20 -11.41 7.81
N LEU A 180 -1.26 -10.12 8.11
CA LEU A 180 -2.28 -9.54 8.99
C LEU A 180 -3.61 -9.29 8.27
N THR A 181 -3.58 -8.95 6.97
CA THR A 181 -4.80 -8.54 6.23
C THR A 181 -5.26 -9.57 5.21
N ALA A 182 -4.43 -10.57 4.89
CA ALA A 182 -4.60 -11.51 3.78
C ALA A 182 -4.79 -10.82 2.40
N ASN A 183 -4.40 -9.55 2.27
CA ASN A 183 -4.53 -8.78 1.04
C ASN A 183 -3.19 -8.68 0.31
N THR A 184 -3.11 -9.25 -0.90
CA THR A 184 -1.90 -9.27 -1.73
C THR A 184 -1.78 -8.06 -2.65
N ARG A 185 -2.77 -7.17 -2.67
CA ARG A 185 -2.86 -6.05 -3.64
C ARG A 185 -2.55 -4.70 -3.01
N ASP A 186 -2.25 -4.67 -1.72
CA ASP A 186 -1.96 -3.42 -1.04
C ASP A 186 -0.60 -2.88 -1.51
N ASP A 187 -0.64 -1.73 -2.17
CA ASP A 187 0.54 -0.95 -2.43
C ASP A 187 0.94 -0.12 -1.19
N LEU A 188 2.08 0.55 -1.25
CA LEU A 188 2.58 1.35 -0.13
C LEU A 188 1.59 2.44 0.32
N SER A 189 0.90 3.08 -0.62
CA SER A 189 -0.10 4.11 -0.31
C SER A 189 -1.26 3.53 0.50
N MET A 190 -1.74 2.36 0.09
CA MET A 190 -2.81 1.63 0.76
C MET A 190 -2.39 1.19 2.17
N ILE A 191 -1.16 0.68 2.32
CA ILE A 191 -0.64 0.27 3.62
C ILE A 191 -0.52 1.47 4.57
N ILE A 192 -0.01 2.61 4.10
CA ILE A 192 0.04 3.85 4.87
C ILE A 192 -1.38 4.27 5.30
N GLU A 193 -2.32 4.33 4.35
CA GLU A 193 -3.70 4.75 4.62
C GLU A 193 -4.40 3.82 5.63
N THR A 194 -4.21 2.51 5.50
CA THR A 194 -4.90 1.54 6.35
C THR A 194 -4.25 1.33 7.72
N THR A 195 -2.93 1.51 7.82
CA THR A 195 -2.20 1.27 9.07
C THR A 195 -2.07 2.52 9.92
N LEU A 196 -1.81 3.67 9.29
CA LEU A 196 -1.59 4.95 9.98
C LEU A 196 -2.83 5.87 9.92
N LEU A 197 -3.86 5.51 9.15
CA LEU A 197 -5.03 6.36 8.86
C LEU A 197 -4.66 7.72 8.24
N GLU A 198 -3.52 7.77 7.56
CA GLU A 198 -2.98 8.96 6.92
C GLU A 198 -2.93 8.79 5.41
N ASN A 199 -2.92 9.93 4.70
CA ASN A 199 -2.77 9.92 3.24
C ASN A 199 -1.41 10.49 2.87
N MET A 200 -0.74 9.82 1.95
CA MET A 200 0.51 10.30 1.37
C MET A 200 0.34 10.61 -0.11
N ASN A 201 0.89 11.74 -0.55
CA ASN A 201 0.82 12.13 -1.96
C ASN A 201 1.87 11.37 -2.79
N MET A 202 1.43 10.36 -3.52
CA MET A 202 2.29 9.55 -4.40
C MET A 202 2.43 10.11 -5.83
N SER A 203 1.92 11.31 -6.12
CA SER A 203 1.91 11.88 -7.48
C SER A 203 3.30 12.03 -8.10
N ILE A 204 4.34 12.18 -7.27
CA ILE A 204 5.73 12.29 -7.73
C ILE A 204 6.20 11.03 -8.49
N LEU A 205 5.65 9.85 -8.15
CA LEU A 205 5.99 8.59 -8.81
C LEU A 205 5.48 8.50 -10.25
N ASN A 206 4.45 9.30 -10.58
CA ASN A 206 3.83 9.38 -11.91
C ASN A 206 4.44 10.48 -12.79
N LYS A 207 5.34 11.30 -12.25
CA LYS A 207 6.03 12.33 -13.03
C LYS A 207 7.00 11.72 -14.03
N GLU A 208 7.28 12.46 -15.10
CA GLU A 208 8.30 12.09 -16.09
C GLU A 208 9.69 12.05 -15.44
N GLU A 209 10.51 11.10 -15.86
CA GLU A 209 11.82 10.83 -15.25
C GLU A 209 12.80 11.99 -15.29
N ASN A 210 12.69 12.85 -16.31
CA ASN A 210 13.54 14.04 -16.50
C ASN A 210 13.04 15.28 -15.76
N SER A 211 11.86 15.20 -15.11
CA SER A 211 11.23 16.36 -14.45
C SER A 211 11.41 16.39 -12.93
N VAL A 212 11.94 15.32 -12.33
CA VAL A 212 12.07 15.18 -10.87
C VAL A 212 13.50 15.43 -10.43
N THR A 213 13.71 16.42 -9.55
CA THR A 213 15.03 16.73 -8.99
C THR A 213 15.35 15.85 -7.77
N GLU A 214 16.65 15.78 -7.42
CA GLU A 214 17.11 15.07 -6.23
C GLU A 214 16.49 15.62 -4.95
N GLU A 215 16.39 16.95 -4.84
CA GLU A 215 15.80 17.62 -3.67
C GLU A 215 14.31 17.34 -3.53
N GLU A 216 13.57 17.30 -4.64
CA GLU A 216 12.14 17.03 -4.64
C GLU A 216 11.87 15.57 -4.24
N PHE A 217 12.62 14.64 -4.83
CA PHE A 217 12.42 13.21 -4.53
C PHE A 217 12.96 12.83 -3.15
N SER A 218 14.03 13.47 -2.67
CA SER A 218 14.54 13.22 -1.33
C SER A 218 13.53 13.55 -0.23
N LYS A 219 12.82 14.68 -0.35
CA LYS A 219 11.76 15.07 0.59
C LYS A 219 10.67 14.01 0.66
N PHE A 220 10.19 13.57 -0.50
CA PHE A 220 9.22 12.48 -0.60
C PHE A 220 9.76 11.19 0.02
N SER A 221 11.01 10.80 -0.31
CA SER A 221 11.61 9.58 0.20
C SER A 221 11.82 9.58 1.72
N PHE A 222 12.15 10.72 2.30
CA PHE A 222 12.29 10.87 3.74
C PHE A 222 10.92 10.78 4.44
N GLU A 223 9.88 11.36 3.86
CA GLU A 223 8.51 11.19 4.34
C GLU A 223 8.10 9.72 4.30
N VAL A 224 8.40 9.00 3.20
CA VAL A 224 8.18 7.55 3.12
C VAL A 224 8.93 6.80 4.22
N LEU A 225 10.22 7.09 4.45
CA LEU A 225 10.99 6.45 5.51
C LEU A 225 10.38 6.65 6.90
N ASP A 226 9.90 7.86 7.19
CA ASP A 226 9.25 8.14 8.48
C ASP A 226 7.99 7.28 8.63
N LYS A 227 7.16 7.16 7.57
CA LYS A 227 6.00 6.27 7.59
C LYS A 227 6.38 4.79 7.72
N LEU A 228 7.46 4.34 7.06
CA LEU A 228 7.92 2.95 7.19
C LEU A 228 8.37 2.63 8.62
N ILE A 229 8.96 3.59 9.34
CA ILE A 229 9.33 3.43 10.74
C ILE A 229 8.10 3.22 11.62
N ASP A 230 7.11 4.10 11.49
CA ASP A 230 5.87 4.02 12.27
C ASP A 230 5.08 2.73 11.95
N ILE A 231 4.97 2.36 10.66
CA ILE A 231 4.33 1.11 10.22
C ILE A 231 5.05 -0.12 10.77
N TYR A 232 6.39 -0.14 10.76
CA TYR A 232 7.17 -1.24 11.29
C TYR A 232 6.86 -1.48 12.76
N GLU A 233 6.80 -0.43 13.58
CA GLU A 233 6.47 -0.53 15.01
C GLU A 233 5.08 -1.15 15.20
N LEU A 234 4.07 -0.63 14.50
CA LEU A 234 2.69 -1.10 14.60
C LEU A 234 2.49 -2.53 14.09
N LEU A 235 3.07 -2.88 12.92
CA LEU A 235 2.92 -4.22 12.37
C LEU A 235 3.68 -5.27 13.17
N SER A 236 4.86 -4.92 13.74
CA SER A 236 5.60 -5.82 14.64
C SER A 236 4.79 -6.18 15.88
N GLU A 237 4.17 -5.19 16.52
CA GLU A 237 3.30 -5.40 17.68
C GLU A 237 2.06 -6.25 17.34
N LYS A 238 1.43 -6.00 16.17
CA LYS A 238 0.28 -6.77 15.71
C LYS A 238 0.64 -8.23 15.39
N LEU A 239 1.78 -8.49 14.75
CA LEU A 239 2.25 -9.85 14.47
C LEU A 239 2.45 -10.66 15.77
N GLU A 240 3.02 -10.05 16.81
CA GLU A 240 3.18 -10.69 18.12
C GLU A 240 1.82 -10.97 18.78
N LYS A 241 0.90 -10.00 18.79
CA LYS A 241 -0.46 -10.16 19.35
C LYS A 241 -1.25 -11.29 18.68
N GLU A 242 -1.15 -11.40 17.36
CA GLU A 242 -1.83 -12.43 16.57
C GLU A 242 -1.08 -13.77 16.53
N ASN A 243 0.07 -13.89 17.22
CA ASN A 243 0.94 -15.07 17.22
C ASN A 243 1.42 -15.48 15.81
N LEU A 244 1.60 -14.50 14.92
CA LEU A 244 2.08 -14.69 13.55
C LEU A 244 3.59 -14.47 13.41
N ASP A 245 4.29 -14.04 14.46
CA ASP A 245 5.73 -13.75 14.50
C ASP A 245 6.57 -14.94 14.02
N LYS A 246 6.26 -16.16 14.48
CA LYS A 246 6.97 -17.36 14.04
C LYS A 246 6.77 -17.64 12.56
N LEU A 247 5.54 -17.54 12.07
CA LEU A 247 5.27 -17.72 10.64
C LEU A 247 6.04 -16.67 9.81
N PHE A 248 6.04 -15.43 10.26
CA PHE A 248 6.74 -14.34 9.60
C PHE A 248 8.25 -14.57 9.54
N PHE A 249 8.91 -14.79 10.70
CA PHE A 249 10.37 -14.86 10.76
C PHE A 249 10.95 -16.21 10.32
N GLU A 250 10.26 -17.33 10.58
CA GLU A 250 10.78 -18.67 10.31
C GLU A 250 10.39 -19.19 8.92
N VAL A 251 9.32 -18.67 8.32
CA VAL A 251 8.81 -19.14 7.03
C VAL A 251 8.86 -18.05 5.97
N GLU A 252 8.11 -16.95 6.14
CA GLU A 252 7.90 -15.96 5.08
C GLU A 252 9.18 -15.18 4.72
N MET A 253 9.91 -14.69 5.72
CA MET A 253 11.15 -13.95 5.47
C MET A 253 12.24 -14.80 4.81
N PRO A 254 12.50 -16.06 5.22
CA PRO A 254 13.39 -16.96 4.49
C PRO A 254 12.89 -17.29 3.08
N LEU A 255 11.58 -17.52 2.93
CA LEU A 255 10.96 -17.84 1.64
C LEU A 255 11.12 -16.72 0.61
N LEU A 256 11.06 -15.46 1.04
CA LEU A 256 11.25 -14.30 0.17
C LEU A 256 12.61 -14.36 -0.57
N LYS A 257 13.68 -14.73 0.12
CA LYS A 257 15.02 -14.89 -0.50
C LYS A 257 15.04 -16.02 -1.54
N VAL A 258 14.35 -17.13 -1.26
CA VAL A 258 14.24 -18.25 -2.18
C VAL A 258 13.45 -17.84 -3.43
N LEU A 259 12.29 -17.20 -3.25
CA LEU A 259 11.45 -16.74 -4.36
C LEU A 259 12.19 -15.71 -5.22
N SER A 260 12.90 -14.76 -4.61
CA SER A 260 13.73 -13.81 -5.35
C SER A 260 14.81 -14.52 -6.18
N SER A 261 15.48 -15.53 -5.62
CA SER A 261 16.47 -16.35 -6.36
C SER A 261 15.84 -17.11 -7.52
N MET A 262 14.64 -17.67 -7.34
CA MET A 262 13.91 -18.34 -8.40
C MET A 262 13.56 -17.39 -9.56
N GLU A 263 13.11 -16.18 -9.26
CA GLU A 263 12.81 -15.17 -10.29
C GLU A 263 14.06 -14.70 -11.03
N ILE A 264 15.18 -14.54 -10.33
CA ILE A 264 16.48 -14.20 -10.94
C ILE A 264 16.94 -15.29 -11.91
N ASN A 265 16.77 -16.54 -11.53
CA ASN A 265 17.14 -17.68 -12.37
C ASN A 265 16.20 -17.84 -13.57
N GLY A 266 14.94 -17.47 -13.37
CA GLY A 266 13.90 -17.59 -14.38
C GLY A 266 13.52 -19.05 -14.68
N VAL A 267 12.56 -19.21 -15.57
CA VAL A 267 12.10 -20.51 -16.08
C VAL A 267 12.21 -20.51 -17.59
N LYS A 268 12.76 -21.58 -18.14
CA LYS A 268 12.81 -21.75 -19.60
C LYS A 268 11.39 -22.00 -20.13
N ILE A 269 10.95 -21.15 -21.06
CA ILE A 269 9.66 -21.28 -21.73
C ILE A 269 9.86 -21.84 -23.16
N ASP A 270 8.88 -22.58 -23.66
CA ASP A 270 8.78 -22.99 -25.04
C ASP A 270 8.18 -21.86 -25.88
N ILE A 271 9.06 -21.10 -26.54
CA ILE A 271 8.66 -19.94 -27.34
C ILE A 271 7.80 -20.35 -28.55
N GLU A 272 8.07 -21.51 -29.14
CA GLU A 272 7.33 -22.00 -30.32
C GLU A 272 5.90 -22.39 -29.92
N PHE A 273 5.74 -23.07 -28.80
CA PHE A 273 4.43 -23.37 -28.23
C PHE A 273 3.61 -22.10 -28.00
N PHE A 274 4.21 -21.10 -27.36
CA PHE A 274 3.50 -19.85 -27.07
C PHE A 274 3.12 -19.08 -28.32
N LYS A 275 3.95 -19.07 -29.37
CA LYS A 275 3.60 -18.44 -30.65
C LYS A 275 2.41 -19.15 -31.32
N ASN A 276 2.39 -20.45 -31.29
CA ASN A 276 1.28 -21.24 -31.87
C ASN A 276 -0.01 -21.02 -31.04
N TYR A 277 0.11 -20.99 -29.73
CA TYR A 277 -1.01 -20.73 -28.84
C TYR A 277 -1.56 -19.29 -28.98
N GLU A 278 -0.71 -18.29 -29.19
CA GLU A 278 -1.14 -16.94 -29.54
C GLU A 278 -2.02 -16.91 -30.79
N ILE A 279 -1.61 -17.62 -31.85
CA ILE A 279 -2.38 -17.72 -33.10
C ILE A 279 -3.75 -18.36 -32.85
N GLU A 280 -3.80 -19.39 -32.03
CA GLU A 280 -5.05 -20.07 -31.65
C GLU A 280 -5.97 -19.13 -30.86
N LEU A 281 -5.42 -18.47 -29.85
CA LEU A 281 -6.17 -17.52 -29.05
C LEU A 281 -6.72 -16.34 -29.87
N ARG A 282 -5.92 -15.80 -30.79
CA ARG A 282 -6.39 -14.73 -31.69
C ARG A 282 -7.55 -15.18 -32.56
N LYS A 283 -7.48 -16.36 -33.16
CA LYS A 283 -8.59 -16.93 -33.93
C LYS A 283 -9.84 -17.11 -33.07
N ARG A 284 -9.67 -17.55 -31.83
CA ARG A 284 -10.81 -17.72 -30.90
C ARG A 284 -11.44 -16.39 -30.53
N ILE A 285 -10.64 -15.36 -30.26
CA ILE A 285 -11.12 -13.99 -30.01
C ILE A 285 -11.86 -13.45 -31.22
N GLU A 286 -11.30 -13.58 -32.41
CA GLU A 286 -11.94 -13.15 -33.68
C GLU A 286 -13.27 -13.86 -33.92
N SER A 287 -13.39 -15.13 -33.55
CA SER A 287 -14.64 -15.89 -33.70
C SER A 287 -15.70 -15.52 -32.66
N LEU A 288 -15.31 -15.10 -31.45
CA LEU A 288 -16.23 -14.74 -30.37
C LEU A 288 -16.67 -13.27 -30.45
N SER A 289 -15.79 -12.37 -30.90
CA SER A 289 -16.07 -10.94 -30.95
C SER A 289 -17.36 -10.56 -31.71
N PRO A 290 -17.64 -11.12 -32.92
CA PRO A 290 -18.88 -10.84 -33.64
C PRO A 290 -20.13 -11.22 -32.82
N ASN A 291 -20.10 -12.38 -32.16
CA ASN A 291 -21.22 -12.88 -31.38
C ASN A 291 -21.52 -11.98 -30.17
N ILE A 292 -20.46 -11.49 -29.51
CA ILE A 292 -20.58 -10.56 -28.37
C ILE A 292 -21.18 -9.23 -28.84
N TYR A 293 -20.72 -8.70 -29.98
CA TYR A 293 -21.24 -7.44 -30.53
C TYR A 293 -22.69 -7.60 -30.97
N GLU A 294 -23.06 -8.71 -31.59
CA GLU A 294 -24.44 -8.98 -32.02
C GLU A 294 -25.37 -9.13 -30.82
N GLU A 295 -24.96 -9.84 -29.78
CA GLU A 295 -25.77 -9.98 -28.56
C GLU A 295 -25.91 -8.63 -27.82
N PHE A 296 -24.85 -7.82 -27.76
CA PHE A 296 -24.91 -6.48 -27.20
C PHE A 296 -25.89 -5.57 -27.97
N LEU A 297 -25.81 -5.55 -29.29
CA LEU A 297 -26.70 -4.78 -30.16
C LEU A 297 -28.17 -5.22 -30.00
N ASN A 298 -28.41 -6.52 -29.90
CA ASN A 298 -29.75 -7.06 -29.68
C ASN A 298 -30.32 -6.64 -28.31
N ARG A 299 -29.51 -6.64 -27.25
CA ARG A 299 -29.93 -6.12 -25.94
C ARG A 299 -30.21 -4.63 -25.95
N VAL A 300 -29.38 -3.83 -26.60
CA VAL A 300 -29.61 -2.38 -26.73
C VAL A 300 -30.88 -2.11 -27.52
N ARG A 301 -31.12 -2.84 -28.62
CA ARG A 301 -32.32 -2.72 -29.44
C ARG A 301 -33.59 -3.09 -28.68
N PHE A 302 -33.56 -4.20 -27.94
CA PHE A 302 -34.67 -4.64 -27.08
C PHE A 302 -35.03 -3.58 -26.02
N ASN A 303 -33.99 -3.02 -25.34
CA ASN A 303 -34.24 -1.98 -24.34
C ASN A 303 -34.79 -0.68 -24.93
N LEU A 304 -34.46 -0.33 -26.18
CA LEU A 304 -35.00 0.83 -26.88
C LEU A 304 -36.43 0.58 -27.32
N GLU A 305 -36.78 -0.63 -27.76
CA GLU A 305 -38.16 -1.01 -28.13
C GLU A 305 -39.11 -1.08 -26.92
N MET A 306 -38.59 -1.31 -25.72
CA MET A 306 -39.35 -1.27 -24.46
C MET A 306 -39.60 0.15 -23.93
N LEU A 307 -38.86 1.15 -24.43
CA LEU A 307 -38.95 2.55 -24.01
C LEU A 307 -39.88 3.40 -24.93
N ILE A 308 -40.35 2.84 -26.06
CA ILE A 308 -41.30 3.42 -27.00
C ILE A 308 -42.68 2.79 -26.79
#